data_2d866077fae99de631f9a8f0287e056e
#
_entry.id   2d866077fae99de631f9a8f0287e056e
#
_cell.length_a   1.000
_cell.length_b   1.000
_cell.length_c   1.000
_cell.angle_alpha   90.00
_cell.angle_beta   90.00
_cell.angle_gamma   90.00
#
_symmetry.space_group_name_H-M   'P 1'
#
loop_
_entity.id
_entity.type
_entity.pdbx_description
1 polymer ?
#
loop_
_entity_poly.entity_id
_entity_poly.type
_entity_poly.pdbx_seq_one_letter_code
_entity_poly.pdbx_strand_id
1 'polypeptide(L)'
;PTLLYGYGAYGMSMTPSFSVARLSLVDRGMVFAIAHIRGGMEKGRQWYLDGKLKKKKNTFKDFVSSAKFLKQSKISGDITIHGGSAGGLLIGATLNMAPQLFKSAVADVPFVDVLNTILDASLPLTPPEWEEWGNPILNKNDFLNIKSYSPYDNVKKQAYPTLLVTAGLTDPRVTYWEAAKWVAKLRELKTDKNNLYLKTNMEAGHAGKAGRYHQIDEVAFMYAFILDSHDLL
;
A
#
# COMPACT_ATOMS: atom_id res chain seq x y z
N PRO A 1 -2.03 4.63 19.47
CA PRO A 1 -1.64 4.22 18.12
C PRO A 1 -2.73 4.49 17.09
N THR A 2 -2.34 4.62 15.81
CA THR A 2 -3.26 4.88 14.70
C THR A 2 -3.03 3.91 13.54
N LEU A 3 -4.11 3.39 12.97
CA LEU A 3 -4.10 2.76 11.65
C LEU A 3 -4.47 3.82 10.61
N LEU A 4 -3.51 4.23 9.79
CA LEU A 4 -3.70 5.18 8.69
C LEU A 4 -3.87 4.42 7.38
N TYR A 5 -5.07 4.52 6.80
CA TYR A 5 -5.41 3.89 5.53
C TYR A 5 -5.34 4.89 4.37
N GLY A 6 -4.91 4.42 3.20
CA GLY A 6 -4.94 5.18 1.96
C GLY A 6 -4.99 4.31 0.71
N TYR A 7 -5.44 4.90 -0.40
CA TYR A 7 -5.48 4.25 -1.71
C TYR A 7 -4.81 5.11 -2.79
N GLY A 8 -5.44 6.19 -3.20
CA GLY A 8 -4.85 7.27 -4.01
C GLY A 8 -4.62 6.94 -5.48
N ALA A 9 -5.51 6.19 -6.13
CA ALA A 9 -5.45 5.89 -7.55
C ALA A 9 -6.85 5.81 -8.18
N TYR A 10 -6.91 5.90 -9.50
CA TYR A 10 -8.11 5.74 -10.35
C TYR A 10 -9.27 6.69 -10.03
N GLY A 11 -9.02 7.77 -9.30
CA GLY A 11 -10.08 8.65 -8.83
C GLY A 11 -11.01 8.02 -7.79
N MET A 12 -10.61 6.90 -7.18
CA MET A 12 -11.42 6.25 -6.14
C MET A 12 -11.43 7.07 -4.86
N SER A 13 -12.61 7.53 -4.45
CA SER A 13 -12.81 8.24 -3.19
C SER A 13 -12.97 7.25 -2.03
N MET A 14 -12.14 7.41 -1.01
CA MET A 14 -12.21 6.60 0.21
C MET A 14 -13.24 7.21 1.17
N THR A 15 -14.51 6.87 0.96
CA THR A 15 -15.62 7.41 1.75
C THR A 15 -15.58 6.88 3.19
N PRO A 16 -15.71 7.75 4.20
CA PRO A 16 -15.90 7.31 5.59
C PRO A 16 -17.21 6.52 5.71
N SER A 17 -17.11 5.26 6.06
CA SER A 17 -18.26 4.38 6.24
C SER A 17 -18.15 3.65 7.56
N PHE A 18 -19.28 3.25 8.13
CA PHE A 18 -19.31 2.39 9.29
C PHE A 18 -18.73 1.00 8.97
N SER A 19 -17.93 0.46 9.87
CA SER A 19 -17.37 -0.88 9.73
C SER A 19 -17.31 -1.56 11.11
N VAL A 20 -18.00 -2.67 11.24
CA VAL A 20 -17.97 -3.50 12.46
C VAL A 20 -16.53 -3.98 12.76
N ALA A 21 -15.80 -4.36 11.73
CA ALA A 21 -14.41 -4.79 11.91
C ALA A 21 -13.52 -3.69 12.52
N ARG A 22 -13.70 -2.43 12.10
CA ARG A 22 -12.92 -1.30 12.64
C ARG A 22 -13.21 -1.03 14.13
N LEU A 23 -14.41 -1.32 14.59
CA LEU A 23 -14.73 -1.20 16.02
C LEU A 23 -13.80 -2.08 16.88
N SER A 24 -13.42 -3.24 16.38
CA SER A 24 -12.46 -4.12 17.06
C SER A 24 -11.11 -3.45 17.35
N LEU A 25 -10.62 -2.57 16.46
CA LEU A 25 -9.42 -1.78 16.69
C LEU A 25 -9.67 -0.60 17.63
N VAL A 26 -10.79 0.08 17.45
CA VAL A 26 -11.17 1.26 18.27
C VAL A 26 -11.39 0.85 19.72
N ASP A 27 -12.08 -0.26 19.98
CA ASP A 27 -12.30 -0.81 21.32
C ASP A 27 -10.99 -1.19 22.03
N ARG A 28 -9.92 -1.40 21.28
CA ARG A 28 -8.57 -1.66 21.80
C ARG A 28 -7.68 -0.41 21.86
N GLY A 29 -8.28 0.77 21.75
CA GLY A 29 -7.62 2.06 21.91
C GLY A 29 -6.88 2.57 20.67
N MET A 30 -7.11 1.99 19.48
CA MET A 30 -6.56 2.51 18.23
C MET A 30 -7.44 3.60 17.61
N VAL A 31 -6.80 4.57 16.99
CA VAL A 31 -7.46 5.52 16.08
C VAL A 31 -7.45 4.92 14.68
N PHE A 32 -8.57 5.02 13.96
CA PHE A 32 -8.63 4.72 12.53
C PHE A 32 -8.71 6.02 11.72
N ALA A 33 -7.77 6.22 10.80
CA ALA A 33 -7.70 7.40 9.97
C ALA A 33 -7.68 7.03 8.48
N ILE A 34 -8.38 7.80 7.66
CA ILE A 34 -8.36 7.68 6.19
C ILE A 34 -7.71 8.94 5.62
N ALA A 35 -6.68 8.77 4.81
CA ALA A 35 -6.04 9.87 4.12
C ALA A 35 -6.68 10.10 2.74
N HIS A 36 -7.35 11.24 2.56
CA HIS A 36 -7.93 11.67 1.29
C HIS A 36 -6.87 12.34 0.42
N ILE A 37 -6.03 11.51 -0.18
CA ILE A 37 -4.84 11.93 -0.93
C ILE A 37 -5.12 12.10 -2.41
N ARG A 38 -4.29 12.91 -3.09
CA ARG A 38 -4.37 13.06 -4.55
C ARG A 38 -4.22 11.73 -5.26
N GLY A 39 -4.96 11.58 -6.37
CA GLY A 39 -5.17 10.31 -7.05
C GLY A 39 -6.52 9.67 -6.72
N GLY A 40 -7.13 10.03 -5.57
CA GLY A 40 -8.56 9.90 -5.32
C GLY A 40 -9.34 11.10 -5.88
N MET A 41 -10.66 11.13 -5.68
CA MET A 41 -11.55 12.19 -6.17
C MET A 41 -12.30 12.93 -5.05
N GLU A 42 -11.86 12.81 -3.81
CA GLU A 42 -12.54 13.37 -2.62
C GLU A 42 -12.69 14.89 -2.69
N LYS A 43 -11.80 15.57 -3.42
CA LYS A 43 -11.87 17.01 -3.69
C LYS A 43 -12.16 17.32 -5.17
N GLY A 44 -12.84 16.40 -5.86
CA GLY A 44 -13.24 16.53 -7.25
C GLY A 44 -12.17 16.07 -8.26
N ARG A 45 -12.50 16.22 -9.55
CA ARG A 45 -11.69 15.68 -10.66
C ARG A 45 -10.24 16.18 -10.66
N GLN A 46 -10.01 17.45 -10.31
CA GLN A 46 -8.66 18.00 -10.30
C GLN A 46 -7.76 17.31 -9.28
N TRP A 47 -8.33 16.89 -8.14
CA TRP A 47 -7.61 16.14 -7.10
C TRP A 47 -7.08 14.81 -7.64
N TYR A 48 -7.87 14.13 -8.47
CA TYR A 48 -7.44 12.93 -9.19
C TYR A 48 -6.34 13.24 -10.21
N LEU A 49 -6.54 14.23 -11.09
CA LEU A 49 -5.59 14.57 -12.15
C LEU A 49 -4.24 15.03 -11.59
N ASP A 50 -4.21 15.59 -10.38
CA ASP A 50 -2.99 15.99 -9.69
C ASP A 50 -2.28 14.84 -8.95
N GLY A 51 -2.81 13.62 -9.01
CA GLY A 51 -2.26 12.40 -8.42
C GLY A 51 -2.05 11.25 -9.41
N LYS A 52 -2.10 11.47 -10.73
CA LYS A 52 -1.85 10.45 -11.75
C LYS A 52 -0.71 10.81 -12.70
N LEU A 53 -0.26 9.84 -13.52
CA LEU A 53 0.78 10.03 -14.53
C LEU A 53 2.01 10.74 -13.93
N LYS A 54 2.49 11.81 -14.57
CA LYS A 54 3.67 12.59 -14.12
C LYS A 54 3.51 13.21 -12.73
N LYS A 55 2.28 13.33 -12.23
CA LYS A 55 1.97 13.90 -10.92
C LYS A 55 1.79 12.83 -9.83
N LYS A 56 1.97 11.55 -10.14
CA LYS A 56 1.76 10.42 -9.22
C LYS A 56 2.47 10.56 -7.88
N LYS A 57 3.65 11.12 -7.85
CA LYS A 57 4.40 11.34 -6.60
C LYS A 57 3.70 12.25 -5.59
N ASN A 58 2.73 13.05 -6.02
CA ASN A 58 1.93 13.87 -5.11
C ASN A 58 1.10 13.00 -4.15
N THR A 59 0.59 11.85 -4.64
CA THR A 59 -0.11 10.85 -3.81
C THR A 59 0.71 10.44 -2.59
N PHE A 60 1.97 10.09 -2.83
CA PHE A 60 2.88 9.61 -1.77
C PHE A 60 3.27 10.74 -0.79
N LYS A 61 3.52 11.94 -1.33
CA LYS A 61 3.82 13.13 -0.52
C LYS A 61 2.64 13.49 0.39
N ASP A 62 1.40 13.44 -0.12
CA ASP A 62 0.20 13.71 0.65
C ASP A 62 0.04 12.72 1.79
N PHE A 63 0.30 11.44 1.54
CA PHE A 63 0.19 10.40 2.57
C PHE A 63 1.25 10.57 3.68
N VAL A 64 2.49 10.85 3.30
CA VAL A 64 3.56 11.21 4.26
C VAL A 64 3.18 12.46 5.07
N SER A 65 2.59 13.47 4.42
CA SER A 65 2.14 14.69 5.10
C SER A 65 1.00 14.42 6.08
N SER A 66 0.07 13.52 5.73
CA SER A 66 -1.01 13.10 6.62
C SER A 66 -0.46 12.40 7.89
N ALA A 67 0.52 11.51 7.72
CA ALA A 67 1.17 10.87 8.85
C ALA A 67 1.92 11.87 9.75
N LYS A 68 2.63 12.82 9.16
CA LYS A 68 3.29 13.90 9.90
C LYS A 68 2.29 14.76 10.68
N PHE A 69 1.17 15.11 10.04
CA PHE A 69 0.09 15.87 10.68
C PHE A 69 -0.46 15.15 11.92
N LEU A 70 -0.76 13.85 11.81
CA LEU A 70 -1.26 13.05 12.93
C LEU A 70 -0.30 13.07 14.14
N LYS A 71 1.01 12.97 13.87
CA LYS A 71 2.04 13.06 14.93
C LYS A 71 2.15 14.46 15.53
N GLN A 72 2.20 15.49 14.69
CA GLN A 72 2.33 16.88 15.14
C GLN A 72 1.11 17.36 15.92
N SER A 73 -0.09 16.93 15.53
CA SER A 73 -1.34 17.23 16.22
C SER A 73 -1.55 16.42 17.49
N LYS A 74 -0.60 15.55 17.85
CA LYS A 74 -0.68 14.64 19.02
C LYS A 74 -1.89 13.70 18.99
N ILE A 75 -2.48 13.49 17.81
CA ILE A 75 -3.56 12.51 17.61
C ILE A 75 -2.98 11.10 17.69
N SER A 76 -1.74 10.93 17.20
CA SER A 76 -1.05 9.63 17.20
C SER A 76 0.42 9.77 17.55
N GLY A 77 0.91 8.90 18.42
CA GLY A 77 2.36 8.66 18.61
C GLY A 77 2.88 7.69 17.57
N ASP A 78 2.35 6.48 17.55
CA ASP A 78 2.75 5.38 16.67
C ASP A 78 1.70 5.15 15.57
N ILE A 79 2.18 4.99 14.33
CA ILE A 79 1.33 4.83 13.16
C ILE A 79 1.65 3.52 12.46
N THR A 80 0.62 2.69 12.26
CA THR A 80 0.61 1.64 11.23
C THR A 80 -0.03 2.19 9.97
N ILE A 81 0.55 1.92 8.81
CA ILE A 81 -0.03 2.27 7.52
C ILE A 81 -0.57 1.04 6.80
N HIS A 82 -1.69 1.20 6.10
CA HIS A 82 -2.33 0.12 5.35
C HIS A 82 -2.81 0.59 3.99
N GLY A 83 -2.61 -0.23 2.98
CA GLY A 83 -3.14 -0.07 1.63
C GLY A 83 -3.03 -1.34 0.83
N GLY A 84 -4.04 -1.59 -0.01
CA GLY A 84 -4.10 -2.79 -0.85
C GLY A 84 -4.04 -2.47 -2.34
N SER A 85 -3.59 -3.40 -3.18
CA SER A 85 -3.53 -3.24 -4.63
C SER A 85 -2.73 -1.99 -5.04
N ALA A 86 -3.32 -1.03 -5.74
CA ALA A 86 -2.69 0.28 -5.99
C ALA A 86 -2.41 1.07 -4.68
N GLY A 87 -3.19 0.82 -3.60
CA GLY A 87 -2.84 1.28 -2.26
C GLY A 87 -1.58 0.59 -1.70
N GLY A 88 -1.26 -0.62 -2.15
CA GLY A 88 0.01 -1.29 -1.85
C GLY A 88 1.20 -0.60 -2.50
N LEU A 89 1.06 -0.06 -3.71
CA LEU A 89 2.04 0.86 -4.32
C LEU A 89 2.25 2.08 -3.41
N LEU A 90 1.17 2.68 -2.90
CA LEU A 90 1.24 3.79 -1.96
C LEU A 90 2.11 3.42 -0.74
N ILE A 91 1.84 2.26 -0.13
CA ILE A 91 2.60 1.79 1.04
C ILE A 91 4.08 1.61 0.70
N GLY A 92 4.38 0.86 -0.37
CA GLY A 92 5.77 0.59 -0.76
C GLY A 92 6.56 1.85 -1.10
N ALA A 93 5.97 2.78 -1.86
CA ALA A 93 6.60 4.06 -2.19
C ALA A 93 6.82 4.93 -0.93
N THR A 94 5.84 4.96 -0.03
CA THR A 94 5.92 5.69 1.25
C THR A 94 7.02 5.14 2.15
N LEU A 95 7.16 3.82 2.24
CA LEU A 95 8.22 3.17 3.02
C LEU A 95 9.62 3.45 2.46
N ASN A 96 9.77 3.58 1.14
CA ASN A 96 11.03 3.99 0.53
C ASN A 96 11.37 5.47 0.80
N MET A 97 10.36 6.32 1.01
CA MET A 97 10.52 7.77 1.23
C MET A 97 10.75 8.15 2.69
N ALA A 98 10.01 7.52 3.62
CA ALA A 98 9.97 7.97 5.01
C ALA A 98 9.68 6.81 5.99
N PRO A 99 10.47 5.71 5.96
CA PRO A 99 10.21 4.52 6.77
C PRO A 99 10.16 4.80 8.28
N GLN A 100 10.95 5.78 8.74
CA GLN A 100 11.08 6.16 10.14
C GLN A 100 9.80 6.79 10.75
N LEU A 101 8.82 7.12 9.94
CA LEU A 101 7.55 7.67 10.43
C LEU A 101 6.61 6.59 10.98
N PHE A 102 6.85 5.33 10.66
CA PHE A 102 5.89 4.26 10.86
C PHE A 102 6.43 3.19 11.82
N LYS A 103 5.57 2.70 12.71
CA LYS A 103 5.82 1.58 13.61
C LYS A 103 5.73 0.26 12.84
N SER A 104 4.67 0.13 12.02
CA SER A 104 4.45 -1.02 11.17
C SER A 104 3.70 -0.66 9.90
N ALA A 105 3.62 -1.60 8.95
CA ALA A 105 2.87 -1.43 7.71
C ALA A 105 2.23 -2.74 7.25
N VAL A 106 1.08 -2.61 6.59
CA VAL A 106 0.41 -3.71 5.88
C VAL A 106 0.28 -3.34 4.41
N ALA A 107 0.86 -4.15 3.54
CA ALA A 107 0.74 -4.04 2.09
C ALA A 107 -0.04 -5.26 1.58
N ASP A 108 -1.32 -5.05 1.26
CA ASP A 108 -2.24 -6.12 0.92
C ASP A 108 -2.31 -6.28 -0.60
N VAL A 109 -2.00 -7.48 -1.12
CA VAL A 109 -1.90 -7.78 -2.57
C VAL A 109 -1.25 -6.65 -3.38
N PRO A 110 -0.04 -6.16 -3.00
CA PRO A 110 0.44 -4.85 -3.36
C PRO A 110 1.01 -4.77 -4.78
N PHE A 111 0.63 -3.72 -5.52
CA PHE A 111 1.20 -3.37 -6.82
C PHE A 111 2.56 -2.68 -6.63
N VAL A 112 3.63 -3.49 -6.51
CA VAL A 112 4.96 -2.99 -6.08
C VAL A 112 6.07 -3.16 -7.11
N ASP A 113 5.88 -3.97 -8.14
CA ASP A 113 6.81 -4.12 -9.26
C ASP A 113 6.32 -3.35 -10.50
N VAL A 114 5.88 -2.13 -10.25
CA VAL A 114 5.11 -1.29 -11.19
C VAL A 114 5.78 -1.16 -12.55
N LEU A 115 7.08 -0.89 -12.58
CA LEU A 115 7.79 -0.69 -13.85
C LEU A 115 7.78 -1.95 -14.72
N ASN A 116 8.12 -3.11 -14.15
CA ASN A 116 8.16 -4.36 -14.90
C ASN A 116 6.76 -4.79 -15.36
N THR A 117 5.75 -4.65 -14.50
CA THR A 117 4.36 -4.99 -14.85
C THR A 117 3.83 -4.09 -15.98
N ILE A 118 4.08 -2.77 -15.92
CA ILE A 118 3.59 -1.84 -16.95
C ILE A 118 4.41 -1.91 -18.26
N LEU A 119 5.59 -2.52 -18.23
CA LEU A 119 6.37 -2.86 -19.42
C LEU A 119 5.90 -4.15 -20.12
N ASP A 120 5.16 -5.02 -19.43
CA ASP A 120 4.70 -6.29 -19.98
C ASP A 120 3.31 -6.17 -20.59
N ALA A 121 3.24 -5.85 -21.88
CA ALA A 121 1.99 -5.72 -22.63
C ALA A 121 1.21 -7.04 -22.78
N SER A 122 1.81 -8.19 -22.43
CA SER A 122 1.11 -9.49 -22.46
C SER A 122 0.19 -9.69 -21.26
N LEU A 123 0.40 -8.95 -20.17
CA LEU A 123 -0.49 -8.96 -19.03
C LEU A 123 -1.81 -8.23 -19.37
N PRO A 124 -2.97 -8.84 -19.07
CA PRO A 124 -4.26 -8.36 -19.58
C PRO A 124 -4.64 -6.96 -19.07
N LEU A 125 -4.15 -6.56 -17.91
CA LEU A 125 -4.43 -5.22 -17.37
C LEU A 125 -3.42 -4.16 -17.81
N THR A 126 -2.23 -4.53 -18.28
CA THR A 126 -1.19 -3.54 -18.59
C THR A 126 -1.60 -2.52 -19.65
N PRO A 127 -2.15 -2.88 -20.83
CA PRO A 127 -2.53 -1.88 -21.82
C PRO A 127 -3.58 -0.86 -21.32
N PRO A 128 -4.69 -1.23 -20.67
CA PRO A 128 -5.65 -0.26 -20.14
C PRO A 128 -5.07 0.59 -18.98
N GLU A 129 -4.10 0.09 -18.24
CA GLU A 129 -3.47 0.78 -17.11
C GLU A 129 -2.50 1.90 -17.54
N TRP A 130 -2.09 1.95 -18.81
CA TRP A 130 -1.24 3.05 -19.31
C TRP A 130 -1.90 4.44 -19.17
N GLU A 131 -3.23 4.51 -19.13
CA GLU A 131 -3.93 5.77 -18.89
C GLU A 131 -3.72 6.29 -17.47
N GLU A 132 -3.53 5.41 -16.50
CA GLU A 132 -3.30 5.79 -15.11
C GLU A 132 -1.82 6.05 -14.80
N TRP A 133 -0.93 5.17 -15.29
CA TRP A 133 0.49 5.17 -14.91
C TRP A 133 1.41 5.80 -15.96
N GLY A 134 1.04 5.78 -17.22
CA GLY A 134 1.86 6.13 -18.39
C GLY A 134 2.30 4.90 -19.17
N ASN A 135 2.72 5.10 -20.42
CA ASN A 135 3.18 4.02 -21.28
C ASN A 135 4.72 4.03 -21.40
N PRO A 136 5.43 3.23 -20.58
CA PRO A 136 6.89 3.21 -20.57
C PRO A 136 7.51 2.54 -21.80
N ILE A 137 6.73 1.80 -22.59
CA ILE A 137 7.20 1.15 -23.83
C ILE A 137 7.39 2.21 -24.92
N LEU A 138 6.43 3.13 -25.06
CA LEU A 138 6.42 4.13 -26.11
C LEU A 138 7.04 5.46 -25.69
N ASN A 139 7.13 5.74 -24.38
CA ASN A 139 7.54 7.05 -23.87
C ASN A 139 8.61 6.94 -22.79
N LYS A 140 9.84 7.36 -23.13
CA LYS A 140 10.97 7.39 -22.20
C LYS A 140 10.70 8.21 -20.92
N ASN A 141 9.92 9.29 -21.02
CA ASN A 141 9.61 10.10 -19.84
C ASN A 141 8.66 9.36 -18.88
N ASP A 142 7.71 8.57 -19.41
CA ASP A 142 6.85 7.73 -18.59
C ASP A 142 7.64 6.61 -17.93
N PHE A 143 8.58 5.99 -18.66
CA PHE A 143 9.52 5.02 -18.09
C PHE A 143 10.30 5.61 -16.91
N LEU A 144 10.93 6.75 -17.09
CA LEU A 144 11.71 7.42 -16.04
C LEU A 144 10.83 7.85 -14.87
N ASN A 145 9.62 8.31 -15.15
CA ASN A 145 8.66 8.69 -14.11
C ASN A 145 8.25 7.48 -13.26
N ILE A 146 7.81 6.38 -13.89
CA ILE A 146 7.41 5.15 -13.19
C ILE A 146 8.59 4.58 -12.40
N LYS A 147 9.76 4.44 -13.01
CA LYS A 147 10.99 3.97 -12.35
C LYS A 147 11.31 4.77 -11.09
N SER A 148 11.04 6.07 -11.10
CA SER A 148 11.38 6.96 -10.00
C SER A 148 10.53 6.78 -8.73
N TYR A 149 9.44 6.01 -8.79
CA TYR A 149 8.59 5.72 -7.64
C TYR A 149 8.21 4.25 -7.48
N SER A 150 8.43 3.39 -8.47
CA SER A 150 8.15 1.95 -8.38
C SER A 150 8.82 1.35 -7.13
N PRO A 151 8.05 0.78 -6.19
CA PRO A 151 8.60 0.35 -4.90
C PRO A 151 9.75 -0.63 -5.02
N TYR A 152 9.62 -1.64 -5.88
CA TYR A 152 10.65 -2.65 -6.10
C TYR A 152 11.97 -2.02 -6.60
N ASP A 153 11.90 -1.07 -7.53
CA ASP A 153 13.07 -0.42 -8.11
C ASP A 153 13.78 0.51 -7.12
N ASN A 154 13.06 1.03 -6.13
CA ASN A 154 13.53 2.03 -5.18
C ASN A 154 13.78 1.48 -3.77
N VAL A 155 13.81 0.16 -3.56
CA VAL A 155 14.27 -0.42 -2.29
C VAL A 155 15.71 0.02 -2.03
N LYS A 156 15.97 0.53 -0.83
CA LYS A 156 17.27 1.06 -0.41
C LYS A 156 17.85 0.27 0.74
N LYS A 157 19.16 0.36 0.92
CA LYS A 157 19.85 -0.12 2.11
C LYS A 157 19.55 0.85 3.27
N GLN A 158 18.45 0.60 3.98
CA GLN A 158 17.97 1.41 5.10
C GLN A 158 17.14 0.57 6.07
N ALA A 159 16.79 1.12 7.23
CA ALA A 159 15.84 0.49 8.14
C ALA A 159 14.41 0.64 7.62
N TYR A 160 13.62 -0.42 7.77
CA TYR A 160 12.19 -0.46 7.46
C TYR A 160 11.40 -0.86 8.72
N PRO A 161 10.14 -0.41 8.87
CA PRO A 161 9.31 -0.85 9.98
C PRO A 161 8.94 -2.33 9.87
N THR A 162 8.33 -2.88 10.91
CA THR A 162 7.69 -4.20 10.84
C THR A 162 6.66 -4.20 9.71
N LEU A 163 6.70 -5.22 8.85
CA LEU A 163 5.90 -5.24 7.62
C LEU A 163 5.22 -6.59 7.40
N LEU A 164 3.91 -6.54 7.16
CA LEU A 164 3.13 -7.65 6.63
C LEU A 164 2.79 -7.39 5.17
N VAL A 165 3.13 -8.33 4.31
CA VAL A 165 2.78 -8.36 2.89
C VAL A 165 1.90 -9.57 2.64
N THR A 166 0.75 -9.38 1.98
CA THR A 166 -0.08 -10.50 1.54
C THR A 166 -0.02 -10.68 0.03
N ALA A 167 -0.35 -11.87 -0.45
CA ALA A 167 -0.46 -12.17 -1.87
C ALA A 167 -1.48 -13.30 -2.10
N GLY A 168 -2.09 -13.34 -3.27
CA GLY A 168 -2.89 -14.46 -3.75
C GLY A 168 -2.21 -15.17 -4.91
N LEU A 169 -2.05 -16.51 -4.84
CA LEU A 169 -1.34 -17.27 -5.88
C LEU A 169 -2.03 -17.14 -7.24
N THR A 170 -3.36 -17.11 -7.25
CA THR A 170 -4.19 -17.03 -8.47
C THR A 170 -4.68 -15.60 -8.75
N ASP A 171 -4.02 -14.58 -8.21
CA ASP A 171 -4.39 -13.19 -8.42
C ASP A 171 -4.19 -12.78 -9.89
N PRO A 172 -5.29 -12.43 -10.63
CA PRO A 172 -5.20 -12.04 -12.03
C PRO A 172 -4.92 -10.55 -12.24
N ARG A 173 -4.94 -9.74 -11.15
CA ARG A 173 -4.76 -8.27 -11.21
C ARG A 173 -3.36 -7.86 -10.84
N VAL A 174 -2.91 -8.33 -9.68
CA VAL A 174 -1.56 -8.11 -9.18
C VAL A 174 -0.92 -9.46 -8.92
N THR A 175 -0.02 -9.84 -9.78
CA THR A 175 0.60 -11.16 -9.76
C THR A 175 1.38 -11.38 -8.47
N TYR A 176 1.27 -12.58 -7.88
CA TYR A 176 1.88 -12.93 -6.59
C TYR A 176 3.40 -12.70 -6.54
N TRP A 177 4.06 -12.78 -7.69
CA TRP A 177 5.52 -12.60 -7.77
C TRP A 177 5.96 -11.15 -7.52
N GLU A 178 5.08 -10.15 -7.70
CA GLU A 178 5.40 -8.77 -7.33
C GLU A 178 5.69 -8.67 -5.83
N ALA A 179 4.78 -9.17 -5.01
CA ALA A 179 4.96 -9.21 -3.56
C ALA A 179 6.17 -10.05 -3.16
N ALA A 180 6.35 -11.23 -3.77
CA ALA A 180 7.44 -12.16 -3.44
C ALA A 180 8.82 -11.55 -3.78
N LYS A 181 8.99 -10.98 -4.96
CA LYS A 181 10.22 -10.29 -5.39
C LYS A 181 10.54 -9.10 -4.51
N TRP A 182 9.52 -8.30 -4.20
CA TRP A 182 9.70 -7.12 -3.35
C TRP A 182 10.14 -7.49 -1.94
N VAL A 183 9.51 -8.49 -1.32
CA VAL A 183 9.89 -9.00 0.01
C VAL A 183 11.30 -9.58 -0.01
N ALA A 184 11.67 -10.34 -1.04
CA ALA A 184 13.03 -10.88 -1.17
C ALA A 184 14.08 -9.75 -1.22
N LYS A 185 13.83 -8.72 -2.02
CA LYS A 185 14.73 -7.56 -2.15
C LYS A 185 14.80 -6.73 -0.84
N LEU A 186 13.68 -6.58 -0.14
CA LEU A 186 13.67 -5.94 1.18
C LEU A 186 14.51 -6.73 2.19
N ARG A 187 14.38 -8.06 2.23
CA ARG A 187 15.18 -8.93 3.13
C ARG A 187 16.68 -8.81 2.88
N GLU A 188 17.08 -8.64 1.62
CA GLU A 188 18.49 -8.45 1.25
C GLU A 188 19.03 -7.09 1.68
N LEU A 189 18.23 -6.03 1.53
CA LEU A 189 18.71 -4.65 1.66
C LEU A 189 18.40 -3.98 3.00
N LYS A 190 17.39 -4.47 3.76
CA LYS A 190 17.05 -3.88 5.06
C LYS A 190 18.21 -3.98 6.06
N THR A 191 18.40 -2.92 6.84
CA THR A 191 19.51 -2.84 7.83
C THR A 191 19.06 -3.02 9.28
N ASP A 192 17.76 -3.14 9.48
CA ASP A 192 17.12 -3.35 10.79
C ASP A 192 16.85 -4.84 11.07
N LYS A 193 16.34 -5.14 12.26
CA LYS A 193 15.91 -6.49 12.69
C LYS A 193 14.40 -6.64 12.77
N ASN A 194 13.62 -5.65 12.29
CA ASN A 194 12.18 -5.69 12.34
C ASN A 194 11.62 -6.85 11.50
N ASN A 195 10.52 -7.41 11.93
CA ASN A 195 9.89 -8.55 11.26
C ASN A 195 9.37 -8.14 9.87
N LEU A 196 9.56 -9.03 8.91
CA LEU A 196 9.06 -8.90 7.55
C LEU A 196 8.39 -10.22 7.14
N TYR A 197 7.07 -10.19 7.10
CA TYR A 197 6.23 -11.34 6.79
C TYR A 197 5.69 -11.28 5.35
N LEU A 198 5.69 -12.42 4.68
CA LEU A 198 4.96 -12.63 3.43
C LEU A 198 3.97 -13.78 3.67
N LYS A 199 2.67 -13.48 3.52
CA LYS A 199 1.59 -14.47 3.57
C LYS A 199 0.98 -14.62 2.19
N THR A 200 1.27 -15.72 1.51
CA THR A 200 0.65 -16.03 0.23
C THR A 200 -0.53 -16.98 0.45
N ASN A 201 -1.71 -16.56 0.01
CA ASN A 201 -2.88 -17.41 -0.04
C ASN A 201 -2.80 -18.30 -1.30
N MET A 202 -2.62 -19.61 -1.11
CA MET A 202 -2.39 -20.57 -2.19
C MET A 202 -3.66 -20.92 -2.97
N GLU A 203 -4.84 -20.55 -2.48
CA GLU A 203 -6.15 -20.93 -3.04
C GLU A 203 -6.99 -19.72 -3.46
N ALA A 204 -6.46 -18.51 -3.30
CA ALA A 204 -7.23 -17.29 -3.56
C ALA A 204 -6.52 -16.33 -4.50
N GLY A 205 -7.32 -15.45 -5.12
CA GLY A 205 -6.88 -14.35 -5.97
C GLY A 205 -6.91 -13.01 -5.23
N HIS A 206 -7.18 -11.95 -5.98
CA HIS A 206 -7.07 -10.54 -5.52
C HIS A 206 -7.97 -10.17 -4.33
N ALA A 207 -9.13 -10.76 -4.24
CA ALA A 207 -10.13 -10.45 -3.20
C ALA A 207 -10.05 -11.38 -1.97
N GLY A 208 -9.01 -12.23 -1.87
CA GLY A 208 -8.91 -13.23 -0.82
C GLY A 208 -9.80 -14.45 -1.06
N LYS A 209 -9.97 -15.28 -0.02
CA LYS A 209 -10.84 -16.47 -0.10
C LYS A 209 -12.32 -16.07 -0.16
N ALA A 210 -13.07 -16.76 -1.00
CA ALA A 210 -14.52 -16.60 -1.06
C ALA A 210 -15.19 -17.09 0.25
N GLY A 211 -16.24 -16.37 0.66
CA GLY A 211 -17.04 -16.75 1.83
C GLY A 211 -16.83 -15.81 3.04
N ARG A 212 -17.93 -15.54 3.73
CA ARG A 212 -18.00 -14.57 4.85
C ARG A 212 -16.99 -14.87 5.96
N TYR A 213 -16.86 -16.11 6.37
CA TYR A 213 -16.00 -16.49 7.50
C TYR A 213 -14.52 -16.39 7.13
N HIS A 214 -14.14 -16.76 5.93
CA HIS A 214 -12.75 -16.61 5.46
C HIS A 214 -12.32 -15.16 5.39
N GLN A 215 -13.21 -14.25 4.98
CA GLN A 215 -12.93 -12.81 5.00
C GLN A 215 -12.74 -12.28 6.42
N ILE A 216 -13.51 -12.79 7.39
CA ILE A 216 -13.34 -12.45 8.81
C ILE A 216 -11.98 -12.93 9.31
N ASP A 217 -11.58 -14.15 8.98
CA ASP A 217 -10.28 -14.71 9.36
C ASP A 217 -9.11 -13.89 8.77
N GLU A 218 -9.21 -13.45 7.53
CA GLU A 218 -8.19 -12.60 6.89
C GLU A 218 -8.08 -11.23 7.58
N VAL A 219 -9.20 -10.61 7.88
CA VAL A 219 -9.23 -9.34 8.63
C VAL A 219 -8.70 -9.54 10.05
N ALA A 220 -9.10 -10.60 10.74
CA ALA A 220 -8.63 -10.93 12.09
C ALA A 220 -7.12 -11.14 12.12
N PHE A 221 -6.57 -11.84 11.12
CA PHE A 221 -5.13 -12.05 10.98
C PHE A 221 -4.38 -10.72 10.80
N MET A 222 -4.86 -9.86 9.92
CA MET A 222 -4.27 -8.53 9.70
C MET A 222 -4.35 -7.68 10.99
N TYR A 223 -5.48 -7.69 11.68
CA TYR A 223 -5.65 -6.92 12.92
C TYR A 223 -4.80 -7.46 14.05
N ALA A 224 -4.64 -8.79 14.17
CA ALA A 224 -3.71 -9.38 15.13
C ALA A 224 -2.29 -8.89 14.90
N PHE A 225 -1.81 -8.88 13.64
CA PHE A 225 -0.51 -8.30 13.30
C PHE A 225 -0.39 -6.83 13.70
N ILE A 226 -1.43 -6.04 13.42
CA ILE A 226 -1.43 -4.60 13.75
C ILE A 226 -1.38 -4.42 15.27
N LEU A 227 -2.22 -5.12 16.03
CA LEU A 227 -2.28 -5.01 17.49
C LEU A 227 -0.98 -5.49 18.14
N ASP A 228 -0.42 -6.62 17.68
CA ASP A 228 0.88 -7.15 18.14
C ASP A 228 1.99 -6.11 17.93
N SER A 229 2.02 -5.44 16.79
CA SER A 229 3.02 -4.41 16.51
C SER A 229 2.93 -3.17 17.43
N HIS A 230 1.85 -3.05 18.18
CA HIS A 230 1.60 -1.97 19.16
C HIS A 230 1.48 -2.45 20.60
N ASP A 231 1.79 -3.72 20.88
CA ASP A 231 1.69 -4.33 22.21
C ASP A 231 0.24 -4.26 22.79
N LEU A 232 -0.77 -4.47 21.91
CA LEU A 232 -2.21 -4.40 22.24
C LEU A 232 -2.96 -5.74 22.09
N LEU A 233 -2.25 -6.86 21.95
CA LEU A 233 -2.83 -8.21 21.95
C LEU A 233 -3.21 -8.65 23.36
#